data_3db605104ca7389b138dfb2ae4fa89ec
#
_entry.id   3db605104ca7389b138dfb2ae4fa89ec
#
_cell.length_a   1.000
_cell.length_b   1.000
_cell.length_c   1.000
_cell.angle_alpha   90.00
_cell.angle_beta   90.00
_cell.angle_gamma   90.00
#
_symmetry.space_group_name_H-M   'P 1'
#
loop_
_entity.id
_entity.type
_entity.pdbx_description
1 polymer ?
#
loop_
_entity_poly.entity_id
_entity_poly.type
_entity_poly.pdbx_seq_one_letter_code
_entity_poly.pdbx_strand_id
1 'polypeptide(L)'
;MAPDDNDSHGIEVHLDRLLSERGMTLAELASRVGVTNVNLSILKNGRARAIRFTTLTRICEVLDCQPGDLLTYRGAEDKRQR
;
A
#
# COMPACT_ATOMS: atom_id res chain seq x y z
N MET A 1 -8.70 -5.33 -21.71
CA MET A 1 -8.60 -5.14 -21.20
C MET A 1 -8.03 -5.14 -20.55
N ALA A 2 -8.26 -4.84 -20.64
CA ALA A 2 -7.20 -4.54 -20.02
C ALA A 2 -7.11 -5.13 -18.72
N PRO A 3 -6.03 -5.73 -18.50
CA PRO A 3 -5.81 -6.31 -17.23
C PRO A 3 -5.94 -5.29 -16.16
N ASP A 4 -5.79 -4.07 -16.54
CA ASP A 4 -5.90 -3.04 -15.57
C ASP A 4 -7.21 -3.01 -14.90
N ASP A 5 -8.21 -3.45 -15.58
CA ASP A 5 -9.50 -3.45 -14.99
C ASP A 5 -9.55 -4.33 -13.78
N ASN A 6 -8.77 -5.38 -13.82
CA ASN A 6 -8.78 -6.29 -12.71
C ASN A 6 -8.10 -5.73 -11.51
N ASP A 7 -7.23 -4.78 -11.73
CA ASP A 7 -6.52 -4.19 -10.64
C ASP A 7 -7.19 -2.92 -10.16
N SER A 8 -8.23 -2.54 -10.82
CA SER A 8 -8.92 -1.33 -10.47
C SER A 8 -9.71 -1.54 -9.20
N HIS A 9 -9.46 -0.74 -8.23
CA HIS A 9 -10.16 -0.83 -6.96
C HIS A 9 -10.16 0.56 -6.35
N GLY A 10 -10.84 0.72 -5.26
CA GLY A 10 -10.97 2.02 -4.65
C GLY A 10 -10.05 2.26 -3.47
N ILE A 11 -9.01 1.47 -3.35
CA ILE A 11 -8.08 1.62 -2.24
C ILE A 11 -6.87 2.42 -2.70
N GLU A 12 -6.54 3.45 -1.94
CA GLU A 12 -5.33 4.21 -2.19
C GLU A 12 -4.26 3.78 -1.22
N VAL A 13 -3.04 3.67 -1.71
CA VAL A 13 -1.91 3.24 -0.89
C VAL A 13 -1.00 4.44 -0.72
N HIS A 14 -0.73 4.78 0.53
CA HIS A 14 0.06 5.97 0.85
C HIS A 14 1.46 5.62 1.32
N LEU A 15 1.99 4.54 0.80
CA LEU A 15 3.29 4.04 1.21
C LEU A 15 4.40 5.03 0.89
N ASP A 16 4.34 5.65 -0.28
CA ASP A 16 5.34 6.63 -0.67
C ASP A 16 5.43 7.76 0.34
N ARG A 17 4.29 8.27 0.76
CA ARG A 17 4.27 9.37 1.69
C ARG A 17 4.85 8.94 3.04
N LEU A 18 4.47 7.78 3.51
CA LEU A 18 4.96 7.30 4.80
C LEU A 18 6.46 7.06 4.77
N LEU A 19 6.96 6.49 3.67
CA LEU A 19 8.39 6.28 3.53
C LEU A 19 9.13 7.61 3.55
N SER A 20 8.59 8.57 2.83
CA SER A 20 9.22 9.87 2.77
C SER A 20 9.25 10.53 4.14
N GLU A 21 8.15 10.42 4.87
CA GLU A 21 8.07 11.01 6.20
C GLU A 21 9.04 10.37 7.18
N ARG A 22 9.33 9.08 7.00
CA ARG A 22 10.23 8.38 7.89
C ARG A 22 11.67 8.36 7.39
N GLY A 23 11.92 8.92 6.22
CA GLY A 23 13.26 8.92 5.66
C GLY A 23 13.74 7.50 5.36
N MET A 24 12.84 6.64 4.89
CA MET A 24 13.16 5.25 4.66
C MET A 24 12.94 4.92 3.19
N THR A 25 13.79 4.04 2.65
CA THR A 25 13.63 3.61 1.27
C THR A 25 12.72 2.41 1.20
N LEU A 26 12.19 2.17 0.01
CA LEU A 26 11.36 1.00 -0.20
C LEU A 26 12.15 -0.28 0.06
N ALA A 27 13.42 -0.31 -0.37
CA ALA A 27 14.25 -1.47 -0.17
C ALA A 27 14.46 -1.76 1.32
N GLU A 28 14.63 -0.71 2.09
CA GLU A 28 14.84 -0.88 3.50
C GLU A 28 13.57 -1.42 4.16
N LEU A 29 12.44 -0.91 3.78
CA LEU A 29 11.18 -1.40 4.32
C LEU A 29 10.98 -2.86 3.94
N ALA A 30 11.24 -3.21 2.68
CA ALA A 30 11.07 -4.58 2.22
C ALA A 30 11.93 -5.53 3.05
N SER A 31 13.16 -5.12 3.32
CA SER A 31 14.07 -5.94 4.10
C SER A 31 13.54 -6.13 5.52
N ARG A 32 13.02 -5.07 6.13
CA ARG A 32 12.55 -5.15 7.49
C ARG A 32 11.25 -5.95 7.62
N VAL A 33 10.42 -5.85 6.60
CA VAL A 33 9.14 -6.55 6.61
C VAL A 33 9.33 -8.01 6.24
N GLY A 34 10.35 -8.29 5.44
CA GLY A 34 10.60 -9.66 5.02
C GLY A 34 9.91 -10.02 3.72
N VAL A 35 9.73 -9.04 2.86
CA VAL A 35 9.15 -9.29 1.53
C VAL A 35 10.12 -8.77 0.49
N THR A 36 9.86 -9.10 -0.77
CA THR A 36 10.74 -8.65 -1.83
C THR A 36 10.42 -7.22 -2.19
N ASN A 37 11.42 -6.56 -2.75
CA ASN A 37 11.23 -5.22 -3.27
C ASN A 37 10.14 -5.19 -4.33
N VAL A 38 10.09 -6.23 -5.15
CA VAL A 38 9.10 -6.29 -6.21
C VAL A 38 7.69 -6.34 -5.63
N ASN A 39 7.48 -7.18 -4.63
CA ASN A 39 6.16 -7.28 -4.04
C ASN A 39 5.75 -5.98 -3.35
N LEU A 40 6.69 -5.35 -2.69
CA LEU A 40 6.37 -4.10 -2.02
C LEU A 40 6.11 -2.99 -3.02
N SER A 41 6.81 -3.03 -4.15
CA SER A 41 6.58 -2.07 -5.21
C SER A 41 5.19 -2.23 -5.83
N ILE A 42 4.74 -3.46 -5.97
CA ILE A 42 3.41 -3.71 -6.47
C ILE A 42 2.37 -3.09 -5.54
N LEU A 43 2.59 -3.23 -4.25
CA LEU A 43 1.69 -2.63 -3.28
C LEU A 43 1.77 -1.10 -3.35
N LYS A 44 2.98 -0.57 -3.42
CA LYS A 44 3.18 0.87 -3.45
C LYS A 44 2.46 1.52 -4.63
N ASN A 45 2.45 0.84 -5.75
CA ASN A 45 1.85 1.38 -6.95
C ASN A 45 0.35 1.09 -7.07
N GLY A 46 -0.23 0.52 -6.03
CA GLY A 46 -1.66 0.30 -6.01
C GLY A 46 -2.12 -0.86 -6.83
N ARG A 47 -1.21 -1.76 -7.18
CA ARG A 47 -1.56 -2.90 -8.02
C ARG A 47 -1.76 -4.18 -7.27
N ALA A 48 -1.54 -4.18 -5.97
CA ALA A 48 -1.73 -5.40 -5.19
C ALA A 48 -3.21 -5.71 -5.13
N ARG A 49 -3.55 -6.98 -5.29
CA ARG A 49 -4.92 -7.41 -5.19
C ARG A 49 -5.27 -7.84 -3.78
N ALA A 50 -4.28 -8.11 -2.99
CA ALA A 50 -4.50 -8.54 -1.62
C ALA A 50 -3.24 -8.27 -0.84
N ILE A 51 -3.37 -8.22 0.46
CA ILE A 51 -2.23 -8.12 1.33
C ILE A 51 -2.55 -8.97 2.55
N ARG A 52 -1.57 -9.73 2.99
CA ARG A 52 -1.78 -10.54 4.17
C ARG A 52 -1.76 -9.66 5.38
N PHE A 53 -2.60 -9.98 6.35
CA PHE A 53 -2.60 -9.21 7.58
C PHE A 53 -1.26 -9.26 8.29
N THR A 54 -0.54 -10.37 8.17
CA THR A 54 0.79 -10.42 8.79
C THR A 54 1.74 -9.44 8.14
N THR A 55 1.67 -9.29 6.82
CA THR A 55 2.50 -8.32 6.13
C THR A 55 2.09 -6.90 6.50
N LEU A 56 0.79 -6.67 6.53
CA LEU A 56 0.27 -5.36 6.89
C LEU A 56 0.71 -4.99 8.31
N THR A 57 0.65 -5.95 9.22
CA THR A 57 1.06 -5.74 10.59
C THR A 57 2.53 -5.31 10.66
N ARG A 58 3.38 -6.02 9.91
CA ARG A 58 4.79 -5.68 9.93
C ARG A 58 5.09 -4.31 9.34
N ILE A 59 4.37 -3.96 8.29
CA ILE A 59 4.55 -2.64 7.71
C ILE A 59 4.17 -1.58 8.74
N CYS A 60 3.05 -1.79 9.42
CA CYS A 60 2.61 -0.84 10.43
C CYS A 60 3.61 -0.74 11.58
N GLU A 61 4.19 -1.87 11.96
CA GLU A 61 5.17 -1.86 13.03
C GLU A 61 6.43 -1.10 12.63
N VAL A 62 6.91 -1.36 11.44
CA VAL A 62 8.15 -0.74 10.99
C VAL A 62 7.96 0.76 10.77
N LEU A 63 6.85 1.13 10.20
CA LEU A 63 6.58 2.53 9.91
C LEU A 63 5.89 3.26 11.05
N ASP A 64 5.56 2.53 12.11
CA ASP A 64 4.89 3.11 13.27
C ASP A 64 3.66 3.86 12.82
N CYS A 65 2.76 3.15 12.19
CA CYS A 65 1.54 3.76 11.67
C CYS A 65 0.40 2.77 11.80
N GLN A 66 -0.79 3.26 11.52
CA GLN A 66 -1.98 2.43 11.53
C GLN A 66 -2.32 2.02 10.11
N PRO A 67 -3.08 0.95 9.92
CA PRO A 67 -3.51 0.59 8.57
C PRO A 67 -4.23 1.73 7.86
N GLY A 68 -4.97 2.54 8.60
CA GLY A 68 -5.68 3.67 8.01
C GLY A 68 -4.78 4.79 7.54
N ASP A 69 -3.51 4.79 8.00
CA ASP A 69 -2.56 5.76 7.48
C ASP A 69 -1.98 5.28 6.17
N LEU A 70 -1.95 3.97 5.99
CA LEU A 70 -1.34 3.36 4.82
C LEU A 70 -2.34 3.16 3.70
N LEU A 71 -3.55 2.76 4.04
CA LEU A 71 -4.58 2.41 3.07
C LEU A 71 -5.83 3.20 3.36
N THR A 72 -6.38 3.83 2.34
CA THR A 72 -7.63 4.54 2.49
C THR A 72 -8.54 4.16 1.33
N TYR A 73 -9.83 4.35 1.54
CA TYR A 73 -10.80 4.03 0.52
C TYR A 73 -11.27 5.31 -0.15
N ARG A 74 -11.11 5.35 -1.45
CA ARG A 74 -11.63 6.49 -2.16
C ARG A 74 -12.87 6.12 -2.94
N GLY A 75 -12.92 4.89 -3.36
CA GLY A 75 -14.02 4.42 -4.14
C GLY A 75 -14.03 5.07 -5.50
N ALA A 76 -15.19 5.05 -6.11
CA ALA A 76 -15.36 5.75 -7.35
C ALA A 76 -15.73 7.14 -6.96
N GLU A 77 -14.93 8.08 -7.32
CA GLU A 77 -15.12 9.38 -6.83
C GLU A 77 -16.47 9.90 -7.05
N ASP A 78 -17.10 9.51 -8.10
CA ASP A 78 -18.39 10.02 -8.32
C ASP A 78 -19.38 9.53 -7.37
N LYS A 79 -19.26 8.33 -6.96
CA LYS A 79 -20.22 7.80 -6.09
C LYS A 79 -20.17 8.35 -4.77
N ARG A 80 -19.07 8.87 -4.42
CA ARG A 80 -18.95 9.35 -3.10
C ARG A 80 -19.76 10.52 -2.89
N GLN A 81 -20.16 11.09 -3.91
CA GLN A 81 -20.90 12.26 -3.74
C GLN A 81 -22.22 12.04 -3.27
N ARG A 82 -22.69 10.94 -3.28
CA ARG A 82 -23.97 10.81 -2.92
C ARG A 82 -24.29 10.66 -1.76
#